data_924a5bbf981f3161261bc86c8eb14c42
#
_entry.id   924a5bbf981f3161261bc86c8eb14c42
#
_cell.length_a   1.000
_cell.length_b   1.000
_cell.length_c   1.000
_cell.angle_alpha   90.00
_cell.angle_beta   90.00
_cell.angle_gamma   90.00
#
_symmetry.space_group_name_H-M   'P 1'
#
loop_
_entity.id
_entity.type
_entity.pdbx_description
1 polymer ?
#
loop_
_entity_poly.entity_id
_entity_poly.type
_entity_poly.pdbx_seq_one_letter_code
_entity_poly.pdbx_strand_id
1 'polypeptide(L)'
;MSVPMKRAAIAVAKEGSVLARCRALDLSPSSYYYEPKGESALNLELMRLMDLEFTEHCFHGVIGMRDFLRLQKGYWVNEKRVRRLMRIMGLEAVAPKPNLSKPGKGHKIYPYLLRGVPIDGPDHVWSTDITYIAMGKGFLYLTAVMDWYSRYVISWQVSNTLDTSFCLEALHGALLQRPAPRIFNTDQGSQFTSEEFTGALLKEGIKISMDGKGRATDNAFIERLWRNVKQQCVYRHSPTDGNDLRRLLAEYFTYYNHRRPHQHLDGLTPAHLYFGLPDTRNRTLTPNLVQPQFKLTPA
;
A
#
# COMPACT_ATOMS: atom_id res chain seq x y z
N MET A 1 -6.01 35.29 10.98
CA MET A 1 -4.89 36.06 10.35
C MET A 1 -3.57 35.41 10.76
N SER A 2 -2.62 35.30 9.82
CA SER A 2 -1.24 34.82 10.12
C SER A 2 -0.46 35.87 10.93
N VAL A 3 0.59 35.48 11.67
CA VAL A 3 1.43 36.40 12.45
C VAL A 3 2.00 37.54 11.58
N PRO A 4 2.52 37.31 10.36
CA PRO A 4 2.97 38.40 9.49
C PRO A 4 1.86 39.39 9.13
N MET A 5 0.64 38.90 8.85
CA MET A 5 -0.50 39.77 8.55
C MET A 5 -0.93 40.62 9.77
N LYS A 6 -0.93 40.02 10.98
CA LYS A 6 -1.19 40.77 12.23
C LYS A 6 -0.14 41.87 12.45
N ARG A 7 1.14 41.56 12.23
CA ARG A 7 2.23 42.53 12.34
C ARG A 7 2.08 43.70 11.36
N ALA A 8 1.77 43.42 10.10
CA ALA A 8 1.52 44.44 9.09
C ALA A 8 0.32 45.34 9.47
N ALA A 9 -0.79 44.75 9.95
CA ALA A 9 -1.94 45.50 10.40
C ALA A 9 -1.64 46.41 11.59
N ILE A 10 -0.85 45.93 12.58
CA ILE A 10 -0.42 46.73 13.74
C ILE A 10 0.49 47.87 13.30
N ALA A 11 1.36 47.68 12.31
CA ALA A 11 2.27 48.72 11.83
C ALA A 11 1.52 49.87 11.10
N VAL A 12 0.48 49.52 10.34
CA VAL A 12 -0.29 50.52 9.54
C VAL A 12 -1.31 51.29 10.40
N ALA A 13 -1.85 50.68 11.44
CA ALA A 13 -2.82 51.37 12.32
C ALA A 13 -2.20 52.54 13.06
N LYS A 14 -2.81 53.73 12.96
CA LYS A 14 -2.32 54.97 13.59
C LYS A 14 -2.93 55.26 14.95
N GLU A 15 -4.06 54.61 15.30
CA GLU A 15 -4.80 54.86 16.54
C GLU A 15 -4.39 53.94 17.68
N GLY A 16 -4.21 54.47 18.86
CA GLY A 16 -3.89 53.73 20.09
C GLY A 16 -2.41 53.29 20.19
N SER A 17 -2.02 52.80 21.37
CA SER A 17 -0.66 52.30 21.61
C SER A 17 -0.43 50.96 20.91
N VAL A 18 0.84 50.64 20.58
CA VAL A 18 1.22 49.34 20.02
C VAL A 18 0.74 48.19 20.88
N LEU A 19 0.78 48.36 22.20
CA LEU A 19 0.29 47.35 23.16
C LEU A 19 -1.22 47.12 23.02
N ALA A 20 -2.02 48.18 22.86
CA ALA A 20 -3.46 48.06 22.67
C ALA A 20 -3.80 47.36 21.35
N ARG A 21 -3.08 47.71 20.27
CA ARG A 21 -3.22 47.07 18.94
C ARG A 21 -2.81 45.62 18.92
N CYS A 22 -1.74 45.27 19.66
CA CYS A 22 -1.32 43.87 19.85
C CYS A 22 -2.41 43.06 20.56
N ARG A 23 -3.01 43.62 21.62
CA ARG A 23 -4.12 42.96 22.34
C ARG A 23 -5.34 42.77 21.46
N ALA A 24 -5.72 43.80 20.69
CA ALA A 24 -6.89 43.73 19.79
C ALA A 24 -6.76 42.62 18.71
N LEU A 25 -5.54 42.31 18.29
CA LEU A 25 -5.27 41.29 17.29
C LEU A 25 -4.74 39.96 17.87
N ASP A 26 -4.80 39.83 19.21
CA ASP A 26 -4.29 38.65 19.92
C ASP A 26 -2.89 38.27 19.45
N LEU A 27 -1.96 39.24 19.53
CA LEU A 27 -0.55 39.06 19.24
C LEU A 27 0.29 39.56 20.42
N SER A 28 1.24 38.75 20.91
CA SER A 28 2.11 39.22 21.97
C SER A 28 2.99 40.39 21.49
N PRO A 29 3.24 41.43 22.32
CA PRO A 29 4.17 42.50 21.96
C PRO A 29 5.56 42.01 21.58
N SER A 30 6.06 40.94 22.22
CA SER A 30 7.33 40.32 21.88
C SER A 30 7.33 39.73 20.45
N SER A 31 6.20 39.15 20.02
CA SER A 31 6.05 38.67 18.63
C SER A 31 5.98 39.82 17.62
N TYR A 32 5.44 40.99 18.02
CA TYR A 32 5.42 42.17 17.14
C TYR A 32 6.81 42.74 16.89
N TYR A 33 7.63 42.87 17.93
CA TYR A 33 8.99 43.39 17.84
C TYR A 33 10.05 42.35 17.46
N TYR A 34 9.66 41.06 17.33
CA TYR A 34 10.60 40.01 16.98
C TYR A 34 11.11 40.20 15.53
N GLU A 35 12.35 40.46 15.38
CA GLU A 35 13.05 40.42 14.09
C GLU A 35 13.73 39.07 13.91
N PRO A 36 13.42 38.33 12.83
CA PRO A 36 14.12 37.09 12.57
C PRO A 36 15.61 37.34 12.37
N LYS A 37 16.45 36.83 13.27
CA LYS A 37 17.88 36.81 13.09
C LYS A 37 18.23 35.64 12.18
N GLY A 38 19.05 35.86 11.16
CA GLY A 38 19.64 34.82 10.35
C GLY A 38 20.45 33.83 11.19
N GLU A 39 20.92 32.76 10.57
CA GLU A 39 21.76 31.79 11.25
C GLU A 39 23.09 32.41 11.65
N SER A 40 23.64 31.99 12.81
CA SER A 40 24.92 32.46 13.28
C SER A 40 26.06 31.98 12.36
N ALA A 41 27.23 32.71 12.35
CA ALA A 41 28.38 32.30 11.57
C ALA A 41 28.80 30.84 11.85
N LEU A 42 28.72 30.40 13.12
CA LEU A 42 28.98 29.01 13.49
C LEU A 42 27.95 28.06 12.86
N ASN A 43 26.66 28.41 12.83
CA ASN A 43 25.68 27.55 12.19
C ASN A 43 25.88 27.47 10.68
N LEU A 44 26.24 28.56 10.02
CA LEU A 44 26.54 28.57 8.58
C LEU A 44 27.76 27.68 8.27
N GLU A 45 28.80 27.73 9.09
CA GLU A 45 29.94 26.84 8.94
C GLU A 45 29.59 25.38 9.17
N LEU A 46 28.79 25.07 10.20
CA LEU A 46 28.29 23.71 10.42
C LEU A 46 27.45 23.22 9.23
N MET A 47 26.54 24.06 8.70
CA MET A 47 25.74 23.73 7.52
C MET A 47 26.65 23.44 6.30
N ARG A 48 27.66 24.24 6.06
CA ARG A 48 28.63 24.01 4.97
C ARG A 48 29.33 22.64 5.11
N LEU A 49 29.79 22.30 6.31
CA LEU A 49 30.46 21.03 6.59
C LEU A 49 29.49 19.84 6.44
N MET A 50 28.24 20.02 6.89
CA MET A 50 27.21 19.03 6.76
C MET A 50 26.79 18.76 5.31
N ASP A 51 26.76 19.81 4.49
CA ASP A 51 26.45 19.71 3.06
C ASP A 51 27.54 18.93 2.31
N LEU A 52 28.79 19.24 2.55
CA LEU A 52 29.94 18.51 1.97
C LEU A 52 29.91 17.03 2.34
N GLU A 53 29.71 16.72 3.62
CA GLU A 53 29.64 15.33 4.10
C GLU A 53 28.44 14.61 3.53
N PHE A 54 27.28 15.26 3.47
CA PHE A 54 26.05 14.64 2.97
C PHE A 54 26.11 14.39 1.45
N THR A 55 26.84 15.19 0.72
CA THR A 55 27.05 14.98 -0.72
C THR A 55 27.81 13.68 -1.00
N GLU A 56 28.78 13.33 -0.17
CA GLU A 56 29.55 12.09 -0.29
C GLU A 56 28.88 10.90 0.42
N HIS A 57 28.24 11.16 1.58
CA HIS A 57 27.68 10.15 2.47
C HIS A 57 26.21 10.44 2.83
N CYS A 58 25.33 10.41 1.83
CA CYS A 58 23.90 10.75 1.96
C CYS A 58 23.10 9.86 2.93
N PHE A 59 23.69 8.79 3.45
CA PHE A 59 23.10 7.91 4.46
C PHE A 59 23.31 8.39 5.90
N HIS A 60 24.09 9.45 6.14
CA HIS A 60 24.29 10.00 7.47
C HIS A 60 23.02 10.68 7.98
N GLY A 61 22.34 10.03 8.94
CA GLY A 61 21.27 10.66 9.72
C GLY A 61 21.81 11.62 10.77
N VAL A 62 20.91 12.18 11.57
CA VAL A 62 21.24 13.19 12.59
C VAL A 62 22.38 12.76 13.54
N ILE A 63 22.37 11.50 13.97
CA ILE A 63 23.40 10.96 14.88
C ILE A 63 24.73 10.84 14.16
N GLY A 64 24.76 10.23 12.97
CA GLY A 64 25.97 10.09 12.17
C GLY A 64 26.59 11.46 11.84
N MET A 65 25.76 12.42 11.44
CA MET A 65 26.20 13.80 11.15
C MET A 65 26.73 14.50 12.40
N ARG A 66 26.11 14.32 13.57
CA ARG A 66 26.62 14.83 14.85
C ARG A 66 28.01 14.26 15.16
N ASP A 67 28.17 12.95 14.99
CA ASP A 67 29.42 12.27 15.31
C ASP A 67 30.52 12.64 14.31
N PHE A 68 30.22 12.81 13.05
CA PHE A 68 31.12 13.41 12.05
C PHE A 68 31.63 14.79 12.49
N LEU A 69 30.72 15.70 12.85
CA LEU A 69 31.10 17.04 13.31
C LEU A 69 31.95 17.00 14.56
N ARG A 70 31.68 16.10 15.51
CA ARG A 70 32.45 15.98 16.76
C ARG A 70 33.80 15.35 16.54
N LEU A 71 33.86 14.20 15.89
CA LEU A 71 35.08 13.38 15.84
C LEU A 71 36.03 13.81 14.73
N GLN A 72 35.48 14.23 13.57
CA GLN A 72 36.33 14.58 12.43
C GLN A 72 36.55 16.07 12.28
N LYS A 73 35.61 16.91 12.72
CA LYS A 73 35.71 18.37 12.58
C LYS A 73 35.96 19.12 13.90
N GLY A 74 35.90 18.41 15.05
CA GLY A 74 36.17 18.98 16.36
C GLY A 74 35.07 19.89 16.92
N TYR A 75 33.87 19.92 16.31
CA TYR A 75 32.78 20.76 16.78
C TYR A 75 31.90 20.00 17.79
N TRP A 76 31.94 20.40 19.07
CA TRP A 76 31.11 19.80 20.11
C TRP A 76 29.68 20.33 20.04
N VAL A 77 28.85 19.69 19.18
CA VAL A 77 27.46 20.10 18.90
C VAL A 77 26.44 19.13 19.50
N ASN A 78 25.28 19.68 19.89
CA ASN A 78 24.16 18.89 20.39
C ASN A 78 23.35 18.34 19.21
N GLU A 79 22.81 17.13 19.36
CA GLU A 79 21.91 16.49 18.40
C GLU A 79 20.73 17.37 17.98
N LYS A 80 20.09 18.07 18.93
CA LYS A 80 18.98 19.00 18.62
C LYS A 80 19.38 20.10 17.65
N ARG A 81 20.62 20.64 17.76
CA ARG A 81 21.16 21.63 16.84
C ARG A 81 21.35 21.03 15.45
N VAL A 82 21.98 19.88 15.36
CA VAL A 82 22.19 19.17 14.08
C VAL A 82 20.88 18.85 13.39
N ARG A 83 19.90 18.31 14.11
CA ARG A 83 18.57 18.02 13.60
C ARG A 83 17.86 19.26 13.03
N ARG A 84 17.97 20.40 13.72
CA ARG A 84 17.41 21.67 13.26
C ARG A 84 18.10 22.14 11.97
N LEU A 85 19.42 22.11 11.92
CA LEU A 85 20.19 22.54 10.75
C LEU A 85 19.90 21.63 9.54
N MET A 86 19.93 20.30 9.70
CA MET A 86 19.55 19.36 8.62
C MET A 86 18.16 19.65 8.08
N ARG A 87 17.17 19.94 8.96
CA ARG A 87 15.82 20.31 8.53
C ARG A 87 15.78 21.61 7.73
N ILE A 88 16.53 22.63 8.13
CA ILE A 88 16.63 23.91 7.40
C ILE A 88 17.23 23.68 6.01
N MET A 89 18.23 22.81 5.91
CA MET A 89 18.91 22.47 4.66
C MET A 89 18.10 21.48 3.78
N GLY A 90 17.02 20.89 4.30
CA GLY A 90 16.26 19.84 3.60
C GLY A 90 17.01 18.51 3.48
N LEU A 91 18.03 18.27 4.33
CA LEU A 91 18.82 17.04 4.32
C LEU A 91 18.08 15.91 5.04
N GLU A 92 17.72 14.87 4.31
CA GLU A 92 17.10 13.66 4.82
C GLU A 92 17.94 12.43 4.41
N ALA A 93 18.39 11.66 5.41
CA ALA A 93 19.25 10.51 5.16
C ALA A 93 18.55 9.48 4.27
N VAL A 94 19.29 8.98 3.29
CA VAL A 94 18.85 7.85 2.47
C VAL A 94 18.88 6.60 3.34
N ALA A 95 17.72 6.18 3.81
CA ALA A 95 17.54 4.98 4.63
C ALA A 95 16.33 4.18 4.13
N PRO A 96 16.29 2.87 4.37
CA PRO A 96 15.08 2.09 4.12
C PRO A 96 13.89 2.73 4.83
N LYS A 97 12.84 3.05 4.06
CA LYS A 97 11.61 3.60 4.64
C LYS A 97 10.97 2.58 5.59
N PRO A 98 10.21 3.03 6.60
CA PRO A 98 9.45 2.14 7.47
C PRO A 98 8.62 1.16 6.65
N ASN A 99 8.50 -0.08 7.13
CA ASN A 99 7.64 -1.07 6.51
C ASN A 99 6.17 -0.63 6.62
N LEU A 100 5.59 -0.20 5.50
CA LEU A 100 4.21 0.28 5.41
C LEU A 100 3.16 -0.85 5.54
N SER A 101 3.60 -2.11 5.50
CA SER A 101 2.73 -3.28 5.70
C SER A 101 2.45 -3.58 7.18
N LYS A 102 3.01 -2.80 8.13
CA LYS A 102 2.67 -2.97 9.55
C LYS A 102 1.38 -2.25 9.88
N PRO A 103 0.45 -2.89 10.65
CA PRO A 103 -0.77 -2.24 11.12
C PRO A 103 -0.47 -0.94 11.82
N GLY A 104 -1.30 0.09 11.60
CA GLY A 104 -1.25 1.33 12.36
C GLY A 104 -1.53 1.07 13.85
N LYS A 105 -1.03 1.95 14.73
CA LYS A 105 -1.38 1.89 16.16
C LYS A 105 -2.87 2.13 16.32
N GLY A 106 -3.58 1.17 16.92
CA GLY A 106 -5.03 1.26 17.18
C GLY A 106 -5.91 0.56 16.12
N HIS A 107 -5.35 0.01 15.05
CA HIS A 107 -6.14 -0.79 14.11
C HIS A 107 -6.68 -2.06 14.78
N LYS A 108 -7.97 -2.32 14.56
CA LYS A 108 -8.65 -3.51 15.10
C LYS A 108 -8.21 -4.74 14.32
N ILE A 109 -7.68 -5.74 15.03
CA ILE A 109 -7.35 -7.06 14.48
C ILE A 109 -8.51 -7.99 14.76
N TYR A 110 -8.98 -8.69 13.73
CA TYR A 110 -10.06 -9.65 13.83
C TYR A 110 -9.51 -11.07 14.05
N PRO A 111 -10.27 -11.95 14.73
CA PRO A 111 -9.84 -13.32 14.99
C PRO A 111 -9.80 -14.13 13.68
N TYR A 112 -8.95 -15.17 13.65
CA TYR A 112 -8.95 -16.15 12.57
C TYR A 112 -10.13 -17.11 12.74
N LEU A 113 -11.04 -17.10 11.77
CA LEU A 113 -12.31 -17.84 11.82
C LEU A 113 -12.29 -19.19 11.10
N LEU A 114 -11.22 -19.52 10.35
CA LEU A 114 -11.24 -20.63 9.39
C LEU A 114 -10.67 -21.94 9.92
N ARG A 115 -10.26 -22.00 11.20
CA ARG A 115 -9.71 -23.22 11.78
C ARG A 115 -10.79 -24.30 11.88
N GLY A 116 -10.61 -25.39 11.11
CA GLY A 116 -11.52 -26.53 11.13
C GLY A 116 -12.88 -26.28 10.46
N VAL A 117 -13.03 -25.14 9.78
CA VAL A 117 -14.25 -24.84 9.02
C VAL A 117 -14.20 -25.55 7.68
N PRO A 118 -15.14 -26.45 7.38
CA PRO A 118 -15.25 -27.04 6.06
C PRO A 118 -15.71 -25.95 5.06
N ILE A 119 -15.00 -25.85 3.95
CA ILE A 119 -15.39 -24.96 2.85
C ILE A 119 -16.22 -25.75 1.88
N ASP A 120 -17.52 -25.53 1.89
CA ASP A 120 -18.54 -26.42 1.29
C ASP A 120 -19.03 -25.94 -0.08
N GLY A 121 -18.64 -24.76 -0.53
CA GLY A 121 -19.04 -24.22 -1.84
C GLY A 121 -18.42 -22.88 -2.19
N PRO A 122 -18.69 -22.40 -3.41
CA PRO A 122 -18.32 -21.06 -3.83
C PRO A 122 -18.92 -19.99 -2.91
N ASP A 123 -18.23 -18.83 -2.82
CA ASP A 123 -18.65 -17.67 -2.03
C ASP A 123 -18.83 -17.95 -0.52
N HIS A 124 -18.28 -19.08 -0.04
CA HIS A 124 -18.19 -19.34 1.39
C HIS A 124 -17.06 -18.49 2.00
N VAL A 125 -15.85 -18.55 1.44
CA VAL A 125 -14.70 -17.78 1.89
C VAL A 125 -14.00 -17.16 0.71
N TRP A 126 -13.85 -15.84 0.75
CA TRP A 126 -12.93 -15.13 -0.13
C TRP A 126 -11.67 -14.74 0.62
N SER A 127 -10.57 -14.63 -0.10
CA SER A 127 -9.34 -14.06 0.45
C SER A 127 -8.74 -13.01 -0.47
N THR A 128 -7.99 -12.10 0.13
CA THR A 128 -7.17 -11.13 -0.57
C THR A 128 -5.79 -11.01 0.05
N ASP A 129 -4.85 -10.57 -0.75
CA ASP A 129 -3.47 -10.26 -0.35
C ASP A 129 -2.86 -9.32 -1.38
N ILE A 130 -1.71 -8.73 -1.06
CA ILE A 130 -0.95 -7.85 -1.93
C ILE A 130 0.38 -8.48 -2.26
N THR A 131 0.72 -8.50 -3.56
CA THR A 131 2.06 -8.90 -3.99
C THR A 131 2.77 -7.78 -4.74
N TYR A 132 4.10 -7.77 -4.63
CA TYR A 132 4.98 -6.85 -5.33
C TYR A 132 5.40 -7.45 -6.68
N ILE A 133 5.24 -6.68 -7.73
CA ILE A 133 5.71 -7.01 -9.09
C ILE A 133 6.90 -6.11 -9.38
N ALA A 134 8.09 -6.70 -9.49
CA ALA A 134 9.29 -5.96 -9.88
C ALA A 134 9.18 -5.54 -11.36
N MET A 135 9.42 -4.27 -11.62
CA MET A 135 9.48 -3.67 -12.94
C MET A 135 10.91 -3.23 -13.25
N GLY A 136 11.20 -2.89 -14.48
CA GLY A 136 12.53 -2.39 -14.84
C GLY A 136 13.03 -1.21 -13.99
N LYS A 137 12.09 -0.39 -13.51
CA LYS A 137 12.34 0.67 -12.51
C LYS A 137 11.25 0.61 -11.43
N GLY A 138 11.62 0.18 -10.22
CA GLY A 138 10.72 0.14 -9.06
C GLY A 138 9.80 -1.08 -9.05
N PHE A 139 8.62 -0.90 -8.46
CA PHE A 139 7.63 -1.95 -8.25
C PHE A 139 6.22 -1.45 -8.57
N LEU A 140 5.37 -2.37 -9.01
CA LEU A 140 3.93 -2.22 -8.98
C LEU A 140 3.35 -3.20 -7.95
N TYR A 141 2.19 -2.89 -7.43
CA TYR A 141 1.46 -3.68 -6.45
C TYR A 141 0.27 -4.33 -7.13
N LEU A 142 0.09 -5.61 -6.89
CA LEU A 142 -1.05 -6.37 -7.38
C LEU A 142 -1.82 -6.92 -6.18
N THR A 143 -3.11 -6.67 -6.12
CA THR A 143 -4.05 -7.33 -5.22
C THR A 143 -5.06 -8.14 -6.02
N ALA A 144 -5.59 -9.21 -5.44
CA ALA A 144 -6.66 -9.99 -6.03
C ALA A 144 -7.61 -10.53 -4.96
N VAL A 145 -8.87 -10.67 -5.31
CA VAL A 145 -9.90 -11.36 -4.51
C VAL A 145 -10.13 -12.73 -5.12
N MET A 146 -9.93 -13.77 -4.32
CA MET A 146 -10.04 -15.16 -4.74
C MET A 146 -11.00 -15.96 -3.87
N ASP A 147 -11.83 -16.75 -4.48
CA ASP A 147 -12.69 -17.74 -3.80
C ASP A 147 -11.85 -18.96 -3.35
N TRP A 148 -11.99 -19.33 -2.08
CA TRP A 148 -11.22 -20.43 -1.50
C TRP A 148 -11.67 -21.81 -1.97
N TYR A 149 -12.96 -22.01 -2.26
CA TYR A 149 -13.45 -23.28 -2.72
C TYR A 149 -12.92 -23.66 -4.10
N SER A 150 -13.13 -22.76 -5.04
CA SER A 150 -12.84 -22.98 -6.46
C SER A 150 -11.44 -22.51 -6.89
N ARG A 151 -10.78 -21.65 -6.13
CA ARG A 151 -9.56 -20.89 -6.51
C ARG A 151 -9.81 -19.86 -7.61
N TYR A 152 -11.07 -19.54 -7.89
CA TYR A 152 -11.45 -18.57 -8.92
C TYR A 152 -11.03 -17.16 -8.49
N VAL A 153 -10.30 -16.46 -9.35
CA VAL A 153 -9.93 -15.05 -9.16
C VAL A 153 -11.10 -14.20 -9.61
N ILE A 154 -11.81 -13.60 -8.66
CA ILE A 154 -13.06 -12.86 -8.91
C ILE A 154 -12.74 -11.46 -9.44
N SER A 155 -11.80 -10.78 -8.81
CA SER A 155 -11.32 -9.46 -9.22
C SER A 155 -9.87 -9.27 -8.86
N TRP A 156 -9.24 -8.27 -9.45
CA TRP A 156 -7.85 -7.89 -9.19
C TRP A 156 -7.61 -6.43 -9.56
N GLN A 157 -6.59 -5.80 -8.93
CA GLN A 157 -6.19 -4.44 -9.23
C GLN A 157 -4.67 -4.28 -9.18
N VAL A 158 -4.15 -3.36 -10.02
CA VAL A 158 -2.72 -2.97 -10.05
C VAL A 158 -2.58 -1.50 -9.71
N SER A 159 -1.70 -1.20 -8.76
CA SER A 159 -1.39 0.17 -8.34
C SER A 159 0.12 0.43 -8.35
N ASN A 160 0.51 1.69 -8.48
CA ASN A 160 1.88 2.16 -8.25
C ASN A 160 2.08 2.67 -6.81
N THR A 161 1.02 2.73 -6.01
CA THR A 161 1.04 3.09 -4.59
C THR A 161 0.54 1.93 -3.73
N LEU A 162 1.03 1.83 -2.50
CA LEU A 162 0.63 0.82 -1.52
C LEU A 162 -0.36 1.44 -0.52
N ASP A 163 -1.44 2.01 -1.02
CA ASP A 163 -2.53 2.57 -0.22
C ASP A 163 -3.72 1.58 -0.09
N THR A 164 -4.78 1.98 0.60
CA THR A 164 -5.97 1.13 0.80
C THR A 164 -6.91 1.17 -0.42
N SER A 165 -6.84 2.21 -1.26
CA SER A 165 -7.83 2.46 -2.30
C SER A 165 -7.90 1.35 -3.34
N PHE A 166 -6.76 0.85 -3.85
CA PHE A 166 -6.77 -0.23 -4.84
C PHE A 166 -7.23 -1.57 -4.29
N CYS A 167 -7.08 -1.80 -2.97
CA CYS A 167 -7.65 -2.97 -2.29
C CYS A 167 -9.17 -2.87 -2.22
N LEU A 168 -9.70 -1.66 -1.94
CA LEU A 168 -11.14 -1.38 -1.97
C LEU A 168 -11.72 -1.52 -3.37
N GLU A 169 -11.01 -1.04 -4.41
CA GLU A 169 -11.42 -1.22 -5.80
C GLU A 169 -11.53 -2.70 -6.17
N ALA A 170 -10.58 -3.54 -5.75
CA ALA A 170 -10.63 -4.98 -5.95
C ALA A 170 -11.82 -5.60 -5.20
N LEU A 171 -12.07 -5.22 -3.94
CA LEU A 171 -13.21 -5.68 -3.16
C LEU A 171 -14.54 -5.30 -3.82
N HIS A 172 -14.72 -4.02 -4.16
CA HIS A 172 -15.93 -3.53 -4.82
C HIS A 172 -16.13 -4.21 -6.19
N GLY A 173 -15.07 -4.37 -6.97
CA GLY A 173 -15.13 -5.09 -8.23
C GLY A 173 -15.58 -6.55 -8.08
N ALA A 174 -15.23 -7.23 -6.98
CA ALA A 174 -15.70 -8.56 -6.66
C ALA A 174 -17.17 -8.55 -6.26
N LEU A 175 -17.59 -7.65 -5.37
CA LEU A 175 -18.97 -7.53 -4.88
C LEU A 175 -19.97 -7.13 -5.97
N LEU A 176 -19.53 -6.36 -6.98
CA LEU A 176 -20.36 -6.04 -8.14
C LEU A 176 -20.63 -7.25 -9.05
N GLN A 177 -19.73 -8.22 -9.07
CA GLN A 177 -19.82 -9.38 -9.95
C GLN A 177 -20.48 -10.58 -9.27
N ARG A 178 -20.43 -10.65 -7.94
CA ARG A 178 -20.80 -11.83 -7.16
C ARG A 178 -21.49 -11.48 -5.85
N PRO A 179 -22.33 -12.39 -5.32
CA PRO A 179 -22.87 -12.27 -3.98
C PRO A 179 -21.76 -12.17 -2.95
N ALA A 180 -21.99 -11.41 -1.89
CA ALA A 180 -21.05 -11.26 -0.80
C ALA A 180 -20.70 -12.61 -0.15
N PRO A 181 -19.42 -12.89 0.18
CA PRO A 181 -19.03 -14.13 0.82
C PRO A 181 -19.49 -14.16 2.28
N ARG A 182 -19.58 -15.34 2.86
CA ARG A 182 -19.86 -15.48 4.31
C ARG A 182 -18.68 -14.98 5.17
N ILE A 183 -17.44 -15.25 4.73
CA ILE A 183 -16.20 -14.88 5.43
C ILE A 183 -15.23 -14.28 4.42
N PHE A 184 -14.56 -13.21 4.82
CA PHE A 184 -13.47 -12.61 4.06
C PHE A 184 -12.18 -12.72 4.87
N ASN A 185 -11.15 -13.37 4.32
CA ASN A 185 -9.88 -13.62 4.98
C ASN A 185 -8.77 -12.73 4.41
N THR A 186 -7.99 -12.09 5.30
CA THR A 186 -6.85 -11.24 4.95
C THR A 186 -5.69 -11.50 5.88
N ASP A 187 -4.53 -10.99 5.56
CA ASP A 187 -3.45 -10.79 6.53
C ASP A 187 -3.74 -9.59 7.45
N GLN A 188 -2.79 -9.28 8.34
CA GLN A 188 -2.86 -8.12 9.24
C GLN A 188 -2.17 -6.89 8.66
N GLY A 189 -2.08 -6.76 7.34
CA GLY A 189 -1.52 -5.59 6.67
C GLY A 189 -2.29 -4.31 6.98
N SER A 190 -1.61 -3.16 6.92
CA SER A 190 -2.22 -1.86 7.25
C SER A 190 -3.41 -1.52 6.36
N GLN A 191 -3.39 -1.96 5.10
CA GLN A 191 -4.47 -1.78 4.15
C GLN A 191 -5.74 -2.51 4.58
N PHE A 192 -5.59 -3.77 5.04
CA PHE A 192 -6.71 -4.64 5.40
C PHE A 192 -7.22 -4.42 6.82
N THR A 193 -6.41 -3.83 7.70
CA THR A 193 -6.81 -3.44 9.06
C THR A 193 -7.35 -2.01 9.14
N SER A 194 -7.38 -1.27 8.04
CA SER A 194 -7.94 0.09 7.98
C SER A 194 -9.44 0.09 8.26
N GLU A 195 -9.95 1.17 8.85
CA GLU A 195 -11.39 1.34 9.10
C GLU A 195 -12.19 1.37 7.80
N GLU A 196 -11.61 1.90 6.73
CA GLU A 196 -12.22 1.96 5.40
C GLU A 196 -12.46 0.56 4.83
N PHE A 197 -11.44 -0.30 4.88
CA PHE A 197 -11.55 -1.67 4.33
C PHE A 197 -12.45 -2.56 5.20
N THR A 198 -12.23 -2.55 6.52
CA THR A 198 -13.05 -3.34 7.45
C THR A 198 -14.49 -2.85 7.50
N GLY A 199 -14.71 -1.52 7.42
CA GLY A 199 -16.03 -0.90 7.34
C GLY A 199 -16.80 -1.31 6.07
N ALA A 200 -16.11 -1.40 4.92
CA ALA A 200 -16.73 -1.87 3.68
C ALA A 200 -17.21 -3.33 3.81
N LEU A 201 -16.41 -4.22 4.39
CA LEU A 201 -16.80 -5.61 4.63
C LEU A 201 -17.99 -5.73 5.59
N LEU A 202 -17.95 -5.00 6.71
CA LEU A 202 -19.03 -5.03 7.71
C LEU A 202 -20.34 -4.48 7.17
N LYS A 203 -20.32 -3.48 6.29
CA LYS A 203 -21.50 -2.92 5.63
C LYS A 203 -22.24 -3.96 4.79
N GLU A 204 -21.50 -4.87 4.17
CA GLU A 204 -22.05 -5.99 3.39
C GLU A 204 -22.39 -7.22 4.25
N GLY A 205 -22.29 -7.14 5.58
CA GLY A 205 -22.58 -8.25 6.50
C GLY A 205 -21.54 -9.37 6.49
N ILE A 206 -20.36 -9.13 5.93
CA ILE A 206 -19.31 -10.12 5.76
C ILE A 206 -18.54 -10.29 7.08
N LYS A 207 -18.30 -11.53 7.50
CA LYS A 207 -17.47 -11.83 8.67
C LYS A 207 -15.99 -11.69 8.29
N ILE A 208 -15.24 -10.90 9.07
CA ILE A 208 -13.81 -10.67 8.84
C ILE A 208 -13.01 -11.72 9.58
N SER A 209 -12.10 -12.37 8.87
CA SER A 209 -11.08 -13.29 9.41
C SER A 209 -9.71 -12.73 9.08
N MET A 210 -8.80 -12.75 10.06
CA MET A 210 -7.41 -12.31 9.81
C MET A 210 -6.43 -13.42 10.21
N ASP A 211 -5.43 -13.63 9.37
CA ASP A 211 -4.39 -14.63 9.59
C ASP A 211 -3.64 -14.35 10.88
N GLY A 212 -3.27 -15.41 11.59
CA GLY A 212 -2.44 -15.29 12.78
C GLY A 212 -1.02 -14.80 12.43
N LYS A 213 -0.45 -13.94 13.26
CA LYS A 213 0.90 -13.44 13.05
C LYS A 213 1.91 -14.59 12.95
N GLY A 214 2.62 -14.67 11.82
CA GLY A 214 3.62 -15.70 11.56
C GLY A 214 3.07 -17.05 11.07
N ARG A 215 1.80 -17.15 10.67
CA ARG A 215 1.17 -18.36 10.12
C ARG A 215 0.99 -18.27 8.61
N ALA A 216 2.05 -18.55 7.88
CA ALA A 216 2.05 -18.55 6.42
C ALA A 216 1.07 -19.56 5.78
N THR A 217 0.60 -20.56 6.54
CA THR A 217 -0.36 -21.57 6.06
C THR A 217 -1.79 -21.05 5.97
N ASP A 218 -2.13 -19.98 6.69
CA ASP A 218 -3.49 -19.47 6.81
C ASP A 218 -3.95 -18.78 5.51
N ASN A 219 -3.03 -18.38 4.62
CA ASN A 219 -3.34 -17.79 3.30
C ASN A 219 -2.59 -18.47 2.12
N ALA A 220 -2.27 -19.74 2.27
CA ALA A 220 -1.45 -20.51 1.31
C ALA A 220 -2.00 -20.52 -0.12
N PHE A 221 -3.32 -20.32 -0.30
CA PHE A 221 -3.95 -20.37 -1.62
C PHE A 221 -3.59 -19.15 -2.46
N ILE A 222 -3.66 -17.96 -1.88
CA ILE A 222 -3.31 -16.74 -2.60
C ILE A 222 -1.80 -16.58 -2.76
N GLU A 223 -1.00 -17.07 -1.79
CA GLU A 223 0.45 -17.13 -1.94
C GLU A 223 0.88 -18.01 -3.13
N ARG A 224 0.17 -19.13 -3.32
CA ARG A 224 0.38 -19.99 -4.49
C ARG A 224 -0.06 -19.30 -5.79
N LEU A 225 -1.14 -18.51 -5.76
CA LEU A 225 -1.55 -17.68 -6.89
C LEU A 225 -0.41 -16.71 -7.28
N TRP A 226 0.20 -16.03 -6.32
CA TRP A 226 1.30 -15.11 -6.57
C TRP A 226 2.52 -15.78 -7.21
N ARG A 227 2.84 -16.97 -6.74
CA ARG A 227 3.92 -17.77 -7.37
C ARG A 227 3.59 -18.06 -8.84
N ASN A 228 2.37 -18.50 -9.11
CA ASN A 228 1.95 -18.80 -10.48
C ASN A 228 1.94 -17.53 -11.37
N VAL A 229 1.39 -16.42 -10.88
CA VAL A 229 1.39 -15.13 -11.60
C VAL A 229 2.81 -14.70 -11.94
N LYS A 230 3.72 -14.72 -10.96
CA LYS A 230 5.11 -14.30 -11.18
C LYS A 230 5.82 -15.20 -12.18
N GLN A 231 5.73 -16.52 -12.00
CA GLN A 231 6.46 -17.48 -12.84
C GLN A 231 5.87 -17.65 -14.24
N GLN A 232 4.54 -17.68 -14.34
CA GLN A 232 3.85 -18.04 -15.59
C GLN A 232 3.46 -16.83 -16.44
N CYS A 233 3.36 -15.62 -15.82
CA CYS A 233 3.02 -14.40 -16.52
C CYS A 233 4.18 -13.39 -16.48
N VAL A 234 4.52 -12.86 -15.29
CA VAL A 234 5.44 -11.71 -15.16
C VAL A 234 6.85 -12.04 -15.68
N TYR A 235 7.49 -13.08 -15.15
CA TYR A 235 8.87 -13.42 -15.50
C TYR A 235 9.01 -13.93 -16.93
N ARG A 236 7.94 -14.50 -17.48
CA ARG A 236 7.93 -14.99 -18.86
C ARG A 236 7.85 -13.87 -19.89
N HIS A 237 7.10 -12.80 -19.59
CA HIS A 237 6.81 -11.75 -20.57
C HIS A 237 7.56 -10.45 -20.28
N SER A 238 8.12 -10.28 -19.06
CA SER A 238 8.91 -9.11 -18.67
C SER A 238 8.23 -7.79 -19.03
N PRO A 239 7.06 -7.46 -18.44
CA PRO A 239 6.27 -6.29 -18.79
C PRO A 239 7.09 -5.00 -18.73
N THR A 240 6.92 -4.13 -19.73
CA THR A 240 7.71 -2.91 -19.87
C THR A 240 7.19 -1.75 -19.00
N ASP A 241 5.88 -1.69 -18.82
CA ASP A 241 5.20 -0.68 -18.02
C ASP A 241 3.92 -1.20 -17.36
N GLY A 242 3.21 -0.31 -16.64
CA GLY A 242 2.00 -0.69 -15.91
C GLY A 242 0.81 -1.07 -16.81
N ASN A 243 0.71 -0.51 -18.01
CA ASN A 243 -0.37 -0.84 -18.94
C ASN A 243 -0.13 -2.20 -19.59
N ASP A 244 1.11 -2.47 -19.97
CA ASP A 244 1.52 -3.78 -20.49
C ASP A 244 1.31 -4.86 -19.41
N LEU A 245 1.68 -4.58 -18.15
CA LEU A 245 1.40 -5.49 -17.03
C LEU A 245 -0.11 -5.75 -16.87
N ARG A 246 -0.97 -4.73 -16.92
CA ARG A 246 -2.42 -4.91 -16.81
C ARG A 246 -2.98 -5.77 -17.94
N ARG A 247 -2.55 -5.55 -19.17
CA ARG A 247 -2.94 -6.36 -20.32
C ARG A 247 -2.56 -7.83 -20.13
N LEU A 248 -1.30 -8.11 -19.77
CA LEU A 248 -0.79 -9.45 -19.52
C LEU A 248 -1.51 -10.16 -18.37
N LEU A 249 -1.82 -9.44 -17.29
CA LEU A 249 -2.58 -9.99 -16.16
C LEU A 249 -4.02 -10.31 -16.54
N ALA A 250 -4.69 -9.48 -17.36
CA ALA A 250 -6.05 -9.74 -17.83
C ALA A 250 -6.10 -11.04 -18.66
N GLU A 251 -5.17 -11.21 -19.59
CA GLU A 251 -5.02 -12.43 -20.38
C GLU A 251 -4.71 -13.64 -19.48
N TYR A 252 -3.79 -13.46 -18.51
CA TYR A 252 -3.38 -14.52 -17.61
C TYR A 252 -4.51 -14.96 -16.68
N PHE A 253 -5.25 -14.05 -16.04
CA PHE A 253 -6.34 -14.41 -15.14
C PHE A 253 -7.52 -15.05 -15.91
N THR A 254 -7.76 -14.63 -17.14
CA THR A 254 -8.70 -15.32 -18.04
C THR A 254 -8.26 -16.77 -18.29
N TYR A 255 -6.99 -16.98 -18.64
CA TYR A 255 -6.42 -18.31 -18.80
C TYR A 255 -6.46 -19.11 -17.49
N TYR A 256 -6.06 -18.51 -16.37
CA TYR A 256 -6.02 -19.13 -15.05
C TYR A 256 -7.41 -19.64 -14.62
N ASN A 257 -8.42 -18.82 -14.78
CA ASN A 257 -9.77 -19.12 -14.38
C ASN A 257 -10.45 -20.17 -15.28
N HIS A 258 -10.29 -20.04 -16.59
CA HIS A 258 -11.12 -20.78 -17.55
C HIS A 258 -10.41 -21.91 -18.31
N ARG A 259 -9.09 -21.91 -18.32
CA ARG A 259 -8.33 -22.86 -19.15
C ARG A 259 -7.26 -23.66 -18.40
N ARG A 260 -6.69 -23.07 -17.35
CA ARG A 260 -5.60 -23.70 -16.61
C ARG A 260 -6.12 -24.86 -15.77
N PRO A 261 -5.66 -26.11 -16.01
CA PRO A 261 -5.99 -27.25 -15.15
C PRO A 261 -5.31 -27.09 -13.77
N HIS A 262 -6.04 -27.38 -12.72
CA HIS A 262 -5.52 -27.34 -11.36
C HIS A 262 -5.47 -28.74 -10.75
N GLN A 263 -4.28 -29.17 -10.34
CA GLN A 263 -4.06 -30.49 -9.74
C GLN A 263 -4.92 -30.74 -8.50
N HIS A 264 -5.08 -29.72 -7.63
CA HIS A 264 -5.90 -29.79 -6.42
C HIS A 264 -7.42 -29.64 -6.67
N LEU A 265 -7.82 -29.45 -7.91
CA LEU A 265 -9.22 -29.45 -8.37
C LEU A 265 -9.45 -30.63 -9.32
N ASP A 266 -8.74 -31.73 -9.13
CA ASP A 266 -8.81 -32.94 -9.96
C ASP A 266 -8.62 -32.67 -11.47
N GLY A 267 -7.81 -31.66 -11.81
CA GLY A 267 -7.57 -31.23 -13.18
C GLY A 267 -8.66 -30.35 -13.78
N LEU A 268 -9.68 -29.99 -13.03
CA LEU A 268 -10.66 -28.99 -13.43
C LEU A 268 -10.08 -27.58 -13.37
N THR A 269 -10.72 -26.64 -14.05
CA THR A 269 -10.38 -25.23 -13.92
C THR A 269 -11.15 -24.58 -12.77
N PRO A 270 -10.67 -23.45 -12.21
CA PRO A 270 -11.43 -22.69 -11.21
C PRO A 270 -12.87 -22.41 -11.63
N ALA A 271 -13.11 -22.03 -12.88
CA ALA A 271 -14.45 -21.74 -13.39
C ALA A 271 -15.39 -22.95 -13.36
N HIS A 272 -14.88 -24.17 -13.59
CA HIS A 272 -15.72 -25.38 -13.48
C HIS A 272 -16.33 -25.51 -12.09
N LEU A 273 -15.53 -25.36 -11.04
CA LEU A 273 -16.00 -25.48 -9.66
C LEU A 273 -16.83 -24.27 -9.25
N TYR A 274 -16.41 -23.08 -9.66
CA TYR A 274 -17.09 -21.85 -9.24
C TYR A 274 -18.51 -21.73 -9.81
N PHE A 275 -18.68 -22.09 -11.10
CA PHE A 275 -19.97 -22.01 -11.79
C PHE A 275 -20.75 -23.35 -11.84
N GLY A 276 -20.21 -24.40 -11.24
CA GLY A 276 -20.82 -25.72 -11.32
C GLY A 276 -20.91 -26.26 -12.76
N LEU A 277 -19.90 -25.95 -13.60
CA LEU A 277 -19.91 -26.38 -14.99
C LEU A 277 -19.71 -27.90 -15.08
N PRO A 278 -20.35 -28.57 -16.06
CA PRO A 278 -20.25 -30.02 -16.19
C PRO A 278 -18.83 -30.47 -16.50
N ASP A 279 -18.38 -31.53 -15.84
CA ASP A 279 -17.11 -32.19 -16.15
C ASP A 279 -17.22 -32.93 -17.49
N THR A 280 -16.58 -32.41 -18.49
CA THR A 280 -16.63 -32.99 -19.85
C THR A 280 -15.53 -34.04 -20.12
N ARG A 281 -14.69 -34.38 -19.13
CA ARG A 281 -13.57 -35.33 -19.31
C ARG A 281 -14.01 -36.76 -19.60
N ASN A 282 -15.22 -37.16 -19.17
CA ASN A 282 -15.80 -38.47 -19.39
C ASN A 282 -16.65 -38.61 -20.68
N ARG A 283 -16.70 -37.54 -21.49
CA ARG A 283 -17.32 -37.67 -22.82
C ARG A 283 -16.31 -38.36 -23.72
N THR A 284 -16.62 -39.59 -24.11
CA THR A 284 -15.95 -40.29 -25.23
C THR A 284 -15.76 -39.32 -26.38
N LEU A 285 -14.49 -39.13 -26.79
CA LEU A 285 -14.14 -38.25 -27.90
C LEU A 285 -14.84 -38.73 -29.17
N THR A 286 -16.01 -38.20 -29.45
CA THR A 286 -16.53 -38.13 -30.83
C THR A 286 -15.81 -36.97 -31.50
N PRO A 287 -15.08 -37.17 -32.60
CA PRO A 287 -14.34 -36.12 -33.28
C PRO A 287 -15.30 -35.25 -34.08
N ASN A 288 -16.02 -34.36 -33.46
CA ASN A 288 -16.74 -33.24 -34.07
C ASN A 288 -17.37 -32.38 -33.01
N LEU A 289 -16.65 -31.43 -32.45
CA LEU A 289 -17.26 -30.30 -31.74
C LEU A 289 -16.53 -29.02 -32.14
N VAL A 290 -17.27 -28.26 -32.94
CA VAL A 290 -17.06 -26.85 -33.24
C VAL A 290 -16.76 -26.09 -31.94
N GLN A 291 -15.64 -25.38 -31.93
CA GLN A 291 -15.28 -24.50 -30.83
C GLN A 291 -16.37 -23.44 -30.62
N PRO A 292 -16.87 -23.23 -29.39
CA PRO A 292 -17.74 -22.09 -29.11
C PRO A 292 -16.95 -20.80 -29.31
N GLN A 293 -17.37 -20.01 -30.30
CA GLN A 293 -16.87 -18.65 -30.48
C GLN A 293 -17.37 -17.79 -29.32
N PHE A 294 -16.53 -17.48 -28.36
CA PHE A 294 -16.80 -16.41 -27.39
C PHE A 294 -16.66 -15.06 -28.12
N LYS A 295 -17.78 -14.41 -28.37
CA LYS A 295 -17.80 -12.99 -28.77
C LYS A 295 -17.31 -12.15 -27.58
N LEU A 296 -16.13 -11.58 -27.69
CA LEU A 296 -15.67 -10.50 -26.84
C LEU A 296 -16.53 -9.28 -27.16
N THR A 297 -17.35 -8.85 -26.23
CA THR A 297 -17.96 -7.52 -26.25
C THR A 297 -16.90 -6.54 -25.75
N PRO A 298 -16.52 -5.52 -26.52
CA PRO A 298 -15.61 -4.47 -26.03
C PRO A 298 -16.36 -3.58 -25.04
N ALA A 299 -15.68 -3.27 -23.91
CA ALA A 299 -16.05 -2.24 -22.95
C ALA A 299 -15.47 -0.89 -23.37
#